data_52bcd4fe859859f33d715c5524d36d23
#
_entry.id   52bcd4fe859859f33d715c5524d36d23
#
_cell.length_a   1.000
_cell.length_b   1.000
_cell.length_c   1.000
_cell.angle_alpha   90.00
_cell.angle_beta   90.00
_cell.angle_gamma   90.00
#
_symmetry.space_group_name_H-M   'P 1'
#
loop_
_entity.id
_entity.type
_entity.pdbx_description
1 polymer ?
#
loop_
_entity_poly.entity_id
_entity_poly.type
_entity_poly.pdbx_seq_one_letter_code
_entity_poly.pdbx_strand_id
1 'polypeptide(L)'
;MSQIIRDITEIARCGAQYRADQLEPMDLKGCHASYLTEICAHPGISQDKLAKRICINKSNVARQAAILEEKGYLTRTPSASDKRIMELHPTQKTLDLLPQISGILKCWESCITDELTEEELAQLARLLAKMKTRASDYMDGR
;
A
#
# COMPACT_ATOMS: atom_id res chain seq x y z
N MET A 1 -21.23 -15.80 -2.09
CA MET A 1 -19.90 -15.44 -1.57
C MET A 1 -19.69 -16.12 -0.22
N SER A 2 -18.55 -16.74 -0.03
CA SER A 2 -18.24 -17.37 1.25
C SER A 2 -18.09 -16.33 2.35
N GLN A 3 -18.27 -16.74 3.59
CA GLN A 3 -18.09 -15.85 4.74
C GLN A 3 -16.64 -15.29 4.79
N ILE A 4 -15.67 -16.13 4.45
CA ILE A 4 -14.25 -15.71 4.44
C ILE A 4 -14.03 -14.50 3.53
N ILE A 5 -14.51 -14.57 2.29
CA ILE A 5 -14.31 -13.48 1.32
C ILE A 5 -15.08 -12.23 1.74
N ARG A 6 -16.28 -12.41 2.29
CA ARG A 6 -17.07 -11.28 2.81
C ARG A 6 -16.34 -10.56 3.94
N ASP A 7 -15.81 -11.30 4.89
CA ASP A 7 -15.11 -10.73 6.05
C ASP A 7 -13.84 -10.01 5.63
N ILE A 8 -13.06 -10.60 4.73
CA ILE A 8 -11.85 -9.96 4.18
C ILE A 8 -12.22 -8.62 3.53
N THR A 9 -13.28 -8.61 2.73
CA THR A 9 -13.73 -7.41 2.01
C THR A 9 -14.20 -6.33 2.99
N GLU A 10 -14.97 -6.70 4.01
CA GLU A 10 -15.48 -5.74 5.00
C GLU A 10 -14.34 -5.16 5.84
N ILE A 11 -13.41 -6.00 6.29
CA ILE A 11 -12.23 -5.53 7.02
C ILE A 11 -11.43 -4.53 6.17
N ALA A 12 -11.22 -4.86 4.89
CA ALA A 12 -10.50 -3.99 3.97
C ALA A 12 -11.21 -2.63 3.78
N ARG A 13 -12.53 -2.63 3.67
CA ARG A 13 -13.31 -1.39 3.53
C ARG A 13 -13.24 -0.53 4.78
N CYS A 14 -13.36 -1.14 5.96
CA CYS A 14 -13.23 -0.42 7.23
C CYS A 14 -11.82 0.19 7.36
N GLY A 15 -10.80 -0.57 6.99
CA GLY A 15 -9.42 -0.07 6.98
C GLY A 15 -9.20 1.09 6.02
N ALA A 16 -9.81 1.02 4.84
CA ALA A 16 -9.73 2.11 3.86
C ALA A 16 -10.35 3.40 4.41
N GLN A 17 -11.50 3.30 5.06
CA GLN A 17 -12.15 4.46 5.67
C GLN A 17 -11.31 5.03 6.81
N TYR A 18 -10.78 4.17 7.68
CA TYR A 18 -9.91 4.59 8.76
C TYR A 18 -8.68 5.37 8.22
N ARG A 19 -8.01 4.82 7.20
CA ARG A 19 -6.85 5.49 6.60
C ARG A 19 -7.22 6.83 5.97
N ALA A 20 -8.37 6.90 5.29
CA ALA A 20 -8.85 8.14 4.68
C ALA A 20 -9.02 9.23 5.75
N ASP A 21 -9.67 8.89 6.86
CA ASP A 21 -9.90 9.82 7.97
C ASP A 21 -8.59 10.30 8.59
N GLN A 22 -7.65 9.38 8.81
CA GLN A 22 -6.38 9.70 9.46
C GLN A 22 -5.41 10.49 8.57
N LEU A 23 -5.48 10.29 7.26
CA LEU A 23 -4.57 10.92 6.30
C LEU A 23 -5.10 12.24 5.72
N GLU A 24 -6.37 12.56 5.96
CA GLU A 24 -6.97 13.79 5.47
C GLU A 24 -6.19 15.05 5.86
N PRO A 25 -5.73 15.21 7.12
CA PRO A 25 -4.95 16.39 7.50
C PRO A 25 -3.64 16.58 6.73
N MET A 26 -3.13 15.52 6.11
CA MET A 26 -1.92 15.54 5.29
C MET A 26 -2.23 15.73 3.79
N ASP A 27 -3.48 15.96 3.45
CA ASP A 27 -3.95 16.05 2.06
C ASP A 27 -3.63 14.76 1.28
N LEU A 28 -3.78 13.61 1.94
CA LEU A 28 -3.56 12.28 1.36
C LEU A 28 -4.86 11.50 1.38
N LYS A 29 -5.06 10.68 0.34
CA LYS A 29 -6.13 9.68 0.31
C LYS A 29 -5.70 8.43 1.07
N GLY A 30 -6.67 7.62 1.49
CA GLY A 30 -6.38 6.37 2.21
C GLY A 30 -5.45 5.42 1.44
N CYS A 31 -5.61 5.33 0.12
CA CYS A 31 -4.77 4.49 -0.72
C CYS A 31 -3.30 4.95 -0.79
N HIS A 32 -3.02 6.22 -0.51
CA HIS A 32 -1.68 6.76 -0.62
C HIS A 32 -0.70 6.21 0.41
N ALA A 33 -1.20 5.70 1.55
CA ALA A 33 -0.33 5.10 2.57
C ALA A 33 0.51 3.94 2.01
N SER A 34 -0.12 3.04 1.23
CA SER A 34 0.60 1.91 0.63
C SER A 34 1.61 2.37 -0.42
N TYR A 35 1.29 3.38 -1.20
CA TYR A 35 2.21 3.96 -2.18
C TYR A 35 3.47 4.49 -1.49
N LEU A 36 3.29 5.36 -0.52
CA LEU A 36 4.41 6.01 0.15
C LEU A 36 5.25 5.04 0.96
N THR A 37 4.61 4.07 1.62
CA THR A 37 5.32 3.03 2.39
C THR A 37 6.22 2.20 1.47
N GLU A 38 5.70 1.76 0.32
CA GLU A 38 6.49 0.96 -0.63
C GLU A 38 7.60 1.76 -1.30
N ILE A 39 7.34 3.01 -1.65
CA ILE A 39 8.35 3.87 -2.26
C ILE A 39 9.47 4.17 -1.28
N CYS A 40 9.16 4.40 -0.01
CA CYS A 40 10.19 4.60 1.02
C CYS A 40 11.01 3.35 1.27
N ALA A 41 10.39 2.17 1.22
CA ALA A 41 11.09 0.89 1.40
C ALA A 41 11.97 0.53 0.19
N HIS A 42 11.58 0.99 -1.00
CA HIS A 42 12.26 0.68 -2.26
C HIS A 42 12.43 1.93 -3.12
N PRO A 43 13.27 2.91 -2.68
CA PRO A 43 13.50 4.11 -3.48
C PRO A 43 14.01 3.77 -4.87
N GLY A 44 13.47 4.41 -5.89
CA GLY A 44 13.78 4.10 -7.29
C GLY A 44 12.91 3.01 -7.90
N ILE A 45 11.94 2.48 -7.17
CA ILE A 45 11.02 1.47 -7.70
C ILE A 45 10.28 2.03 -8.93
N SER A 46 10.16 1.22 -9.98
CA SER A 46 9.39 1.61 -11.16
C SER A 46 7.90 1.61 -10.88
N GLN A 47 7.15 2.42 -11.64
CA GLN A 47 5.68 2.43 -11.54
C GLN A 47 5.09 1.04 -11.78
N ASP A 48 5.64 0.28 -12.73
CA ASP A 48 5.17 -1.07 -13.05
C ASP A 48 5.42 -2.05 -11.90
N LYS A 49 6.59 -1.99 -11.28
CA LYS A 49 6.89 -2.84 -10.10
C LYS A 49 6.03 -2.47 -8.91
N LEU A 50 5.81 -1.19 -8.69
CA LEU A 50 4.92 -0.73 -7.62
C LEU A 50 3.50 -1.27 -7.83
N ALA A 51 2.97 -1.19 -9.06
CA ALA A 51 1.65 -1.70 -9.39
C ALA A 51 1.50 -3.19 -9.04
N LYS A 52 2.52 -4.00 -9.34
CA LYS A 52 2.54 -5.41 -8.97
C LYS A 52 2.55 -5.63 -7.46
N ARG A 53 3.40 -4.89 -6.74
CA ARG A 53 3.54 -5.07 -5.30
C ARG A 53 2.27 -4.72 -4.52
N ILE A 54 1.56 -3.67 -4.95
CA ILE A 54 0.34 -3.23 -4.24
C ILE A 54 -0.95 -3.73 -4.91
N CYS A 55 -0.84 -4.56 -5.96
CA CYS A 55 -1.97 -5.18 -6.66
C CYS A 55 -2.97 -4.16 -7.21
N ILE A 56 -2.45 -3.10 -7.86
CA ILE A 56 -3.25 -2.04 -8.48
C ILE A 56 -2.83 -1.95 -9.94
N ASN A 57 -3.76 -1.62 -10.84
CA ASN A 57 -3.44 -1.52 -12.26
C ASN A 57 -2.48 -0.36 -12.55
N LYS A 58 -1.69 -0.50 -13.62
CA LYS A 58 -0.62 0.45 -13.99
C LYS A 58 -1.14 1.85 -14.23
N SER A 59 -2.29 2.00 -14.87
CA SER A 59 -2.85 3.32 -15.18
C SER A 59 -3.27 4.06 -13.92
N ASN A 60 -3.80 3.37 -12.95
CA ASN A 60 -4.15 3.96 -11.65
C ASN A 60 -2.90 4.37 -10.88
N VAL A 61 -1.86 3.52 -10.89
CA VAL A 61 -0.58 3.85 -10.24
C VAL A 61 0.03 5.11 -10.86
N ALA A 62 0.08 5.21 -12.18
CA ALA A 62 0.60 6.39 -12.87
C ALA A 62 -0.17 7.66 -12.48
N ARG A 63 -1.49 7.57 -12.43
CA ARG A 63 -2.36 8.70 -12.06
C ARG A 63 -2.14 9.13 -10.61
N GLN A 64 -2.10 8.19 -9.68
CA GLN A 64 -1.87 8.49 -8.26
C GLN A 64 -0.45 9.00 -8.01
N ALA A 65 0.54 8.44 -8.69
CA ALA A 65 1.91 8.94 -8.61
C ALA A 65 2.01 10.40 -9.08
N ALA A 66 1.30 10.77 -10.14
CA ALA A 66 1.26 12.15 -10.61
C ALA A 66 0.64 13.09 -9.56
N ILE A 67 -0.44 12.65 -8.90
CA ILE A 67 -1.08 13.42 -7.82
C ILE A 67 -0.10 13.60 -6.65
N LEU A 68 0.57 12.54 -6.24
CA LEU A 68 1.53 12.58 -5.14
C LEU A 68 2.75 13.43 -5.46
N GLU A 69 3.20 13.42 -6.71
CA GLU A 69 4.29 14.29 -7.16
C GLU A 69 3.88 15.75 -7.08
N GLU A 70 2.69 16.09 -7.56
CA GLU A 70 2.16 17.46 -7.49
C GLU A 70 2.07 17.96 -6.05
N LYS A 71 1.71 17.08 -5.12
CA LYS A 71 1.63 17.41 -3.69
C LYS A 71 2.97 17.43 -2.98
N GLY A 72 4.06 17.08 -3.66
CA GLY A 72 5.41 17.12 -3.12
C GLY A 72 5.82 15.90 -2.30
N TYR A 73 5.11 14.78 -2.44
CA TYR A 73 5.42 13.55 -1.68
C TYR A 73 6.42 12.64 -2.38
N LEU A 74 6.54 12.73 -3.70
CA LEU A 74 7.49 11.93 -4.45
C LEU A 74 7.98 12.69 -5.68
N THR A 75 9.03 12.14 -6.29
CA THR A 75 9.50 12.59 -7.60
C THR A 75 9.46 11.42 -8.57
N ARG A 76 9.21 11.70 -9.84
CA ARG A 76 9.23 10.72 -10.92
C ARG A 76 10.33 11.09 -11.88
N THR A 77 11.24 10.14 -12.13
CA THR A 77 12.34 10.34 -13.06
C THR A 77 12.40 9.17 -14.04
N PRO A 78 12.72 9.44 -15.34
CA PRO A 78 12.93 8.35 -16.27
C PRO A 78 14.13 7.50 -15.83
N SER A 79 14.03 6.19 -16.01
CA SER A 79 15.15 5.29 -15.75
C SER A 79 16.32 5.60 -16.67
N ALA A 80 17.53 5.52 -16.14
CA ALA A 80 18.76 5.72 -16.92
C ALA A 80 18.92 4.66 -18.03
N SER A 81 18.43 3.44 -17.78
CA SER A 81 18.53 2.32 -18.72
C SER A 81 17.42 2.30 -19.76
N ASP A 82 16.23 2.83 -19.43
CA ASP A 82 15.09 2.88 -20.35
C ASP A 82 14.19 4.06 -19.97
N LYS A 83 14.21 5.10 -20.79
CA LYS A 83 13.46 6.35 -20.53
C LYS A 83 11.94 6.18 -20.54
N ARG A 84 11.43 5.04 -21.01
CA ARG A 84 9.99 4.72 -20.94
C ARG A 84 9.56 4.26 -19.56
N ILE A 85 10.51 3.90 -18.70
CA ILE A 85 10.27 3.43 -17.34
C ILE A 85 10.43 4.62 -16.40
N MET A 86 9.38 4.91 -15.61
CA MET A 86 9.41 5.95 -14.58
C MET A 86 9.78 5.35 -13.24
N GLU A 87 10.81 5.90 -12.61
CA GLU A 87 11.26 5.54 -11.26
C GLU A 87 10.73 6.53 -10.25
N LEU A 88 10.32 6.01 -9.10
CA LEU A 88 9.68 6.77 -8.04
C LEU A 88 10.63 6.91 -6.85
N HIS A 89 10.79 8.12 -6.37
CA HIS A 89 11.64 8.41 -5.20
C HIS A 89 10.85 9.23 -4.18
N PRO A 90 10.96 8.92 -2.88
CA PRO A 90 10.32 9.73 -1.85
C PRO A 90 11.04 11.08 -1.72
N THR A 91 10.28 12.12 -1.38
CA THR A 91 10.85 13.42 -1.01
C THR A 91 11.16 13.43 0.49
N GLN A 92 11.91 14.45 0.94
CA GLN A 92 12.17 14.62 2.37
C GLN A 92 10.87 14.80 3.16
N LYS A 93 9.88 15.48 2.57
CA LYS A 93 8.53 15.62 3.15
C LYS A 93 7.93 14.27 3.53
N THR A 94 8.03 13.29 2.64
CA THR A 94 7.52 11.92 2.87
C THR A 94 8.35 11.19 3.91
N LEU A 95 9.68 11.30 3.84
CA LEU A 95 10.55 10.65 4.83
C LEU A 95 10.28 11.15 6.23
N ASP A 96 10.03 12.45 6.39
CA ASP A 96 9.70 13.05 7.69
C ASP A 96 8.33 12.60 8.20
N LEU A 97 7.40 12.30 7.28
CA LEU A 97 6.04 11.89 7.60
C LEU A 97 5.90 10.39 7.83
N LEU A 98 6.87 9.60 7.37
CA LEU A 98 6.79 8.14 7.38
C LEU A 98 6.51 7.54 8.78
N PRO A 99 7.13 8.00 9.88
CA PRO A 99 6.80 7.49 11.22
C PRO A 99 5.33 7.67 11.57
N GLN A 100 4.72 8.78 11.19
CA GLN A 100 3.30 9.05 11.44
C GLN A 100 2.41 8.14 10.61
N ILE A 101 2.73 7.94 9.33
CA ILE A 101 2.00 7.00 8.45
C ILE A 101 2.10 5.59 9.02
N SER A 102 3.30 5.15 9.40
CA SER A 102 3.52 3.84 10.00
C SER A 102 2.73 3.66 11.30
N GLY A 103 2.66 4.71 12.12
CA GLY A 103 1.87 4.71 13.35
C GLY A 103 0.38 4.53 13.08
N ILE A 104 -0.16 5.19 12.06
CA ILE A 104 -1.55 5.06 11.65
C ILE A 104 -1.86 3.61 11.27
N LEU A 105 -1.01 2.99 10.45
CA LEU A 105 -1.19 1.60 10.01
C LEU A 105 -1.10 0.61 11.17
N LYS A 106 -0.13 0.79 12.06
CA LYS A 106 0.04 -0.06 13.25
C LYS A 106 -1.13 0.07 14.22
N CYS A 107 -1.64 1.27 14.38
CA CYS A 107 -2.78 1.52 15.28
C CYS A 107 -4.03 0.78 14.79
N TRP A 108 -4.28 0.80 13.49
CA TRP A 108 -5.37 0.04 12.88
C TRP A 108 -5.18 -1.46 13.11
N GLU A 109 -4.01 -1.99 12.79
CA GLU A 109 -3.72 -3.41 12.98
C GLU A 109 -3.92 -3.83 14.44
N SER A 110 -3.39 -3.08 15.38
CA SER A 110 -3.54 -3.36 16.80
C SER A 110 -5.00 -3.36 17.23
N CYS A 111 -5.79 -2.43 16.69
CA CYS A 111 -7.21 -2.29 17.03
C CYS A 111 -8.02 -3.53 16.59
N ILE A 112 -7.78 -4.01 15.37
CA ILE A 112 -8.59 -5.12 14.83
C ILE A 112 -8.08 -6.50 15.27
N THR A 113 -6.89 -6.56 15.88
CA THR A 113 -6.30 -7.83 16.34
C THR A 113 -6.19 -7.94 17.86
N ASP A 114 -6.75 -6.99 18.61
CA ASP A 114 -6.56 -6.93 20.06
C ASP A 114 -7.18 -8.13 20.82
N GLU A 115 -8.17 -8.79 20.23
CA GLU A 115 -8.79 -9.98 20.81
C GLU A 115 -8.10 -11.29 20.41
N LEU A 116 -7.08 -11.22 19.56
CA LEU A 116 -6.34 -12.40 19.11
C LEU A 116 -5.14 -12.67 19.99
N THR A 117 -4.92 -13.93 20.30
CA THR A 117 -3.69 -14.35 20.99
C THR A 117 -2.50 -14.28 20.04
N GLU A 118 -1.27 -14.28 20.57
CA GLU A 118 -0.05 -14.31 19.75
C GLU A 118 -0.03 -15.54 18.81
N GLU A 119 -0.49 -16.69 19.30
CA GLU A 119 -0.59 -17.90 18.51
C GLU A 119 -1.59 -17.76 17.36
N GLU A 120 -2.76 -17.21 17.66
CA GLU A 120 -3.79 -16.94 16.63
C GLU A 120 -3.29 -15.96 15.58
N LEU A 121 -2.57 -14.91 15.98
CA LEU A 121 -1.97 -13.95 15.06
C LEU A 121 -0.97 -14.61 14.13
N ALA A 122 -0.10 -15.49 14.67
CA ALA A 122 0.89 -16.22 13.87
C ALA A 122 0.21 -17.15 12.86
N GLN A 123 -0.85 -17.84 13.27
CA GLN A 123 -1.64 -18.70 12.37
C GLN A 123 -2.34 -17.89 11.28
N LEU A 124 -2.96 -16.77 11.65
CA LEU A 124 -3.63 -15.88 10.70
C LEU A 124 -2.66 -15.35 9.66
N ALA A 125 -1.48 -14.87 10.08
CA ALA A 125 -0.45 -14.38 9.18
C ALA A 125 -0.01 -15.46 8.18
N ARG A 126 0.18 -16.69 8.66
CA ARG A 126 0.56 -17.83 7.82
C ARG A 126 -0.53 -18.18 6.79
N LEU A 127 -1.78 -18.20 7.24
CA LEU A 127 -2.91 -18.54 6.36
C LEU A 127 -3.17 -17.46 5.32
N LEU A 128 -3.12 -16.19 5.71
CA LEU A 128 -3.26 -15.07 4.79
C LEU A 128 -2.13 -15.05 3.75
N ALA A 129 -0.90 -15.37 4.15
CA ALA A 129 0.23 -15.45 3.22
C ALA A 129 -0.01 -16.50 2.13
N LYS A 130 -0.57 -17.66 2.48
CA LYS A 130 -0.95 -18.69 1.51
C LYS A 130 -2.00 -18.19 0.53
N MET A 131 -3.05 -17.56 1.04
CA MET A 131 -4.12 -17.01 0.21
C MET A 131 -3.59 -15.92 -0.72
N LYS A 132 -2.77 -15.04 -0.21
CA LYS A 132 -2.16 -13.94 -0.96
C LYS A 132 -1.32 -14.48 -2.12
N THR A 133 -0.49 -15.50 -1.88
CA THR A 133 0.32 -16.13 -2.92
C THR A 133 -0.55 -16.69 -4.03
N ARG A 134 -1.62 -17.43 -3.67
CA ARG A 134 -2.53 -17.98 -4.67
C ARG A 134 -3.25 -16.91 -5.48
N ALA A 135 -3.68 -15.84 -4.81
CA ALA A 135 -4.33 -14.72 -5.49
C ALA A 135 -3.38 -14.03 -6.48
N SER A 136 -2.14 -13.80 -6.05
CA SER A 136 -1.11 -13.18 -6.89
C SER A 136 -0.80 -14.06 -8.12
N ASP A 137 -0.59 -15.36 -7.91
CA ASP A 137 -0.31 -16.31 -8.98
C ASP A 137 -1.45 -16.35 -10.01
N TYR A 138 -2.69 -16.33 -9.55
CA TYR A 138 -3.84 -16.30 -10.44
C TYR A 138 -3.86 -15.03 -11.30
N MET A 139 -3.60 -13.88 -10.68
CA MET A 139 -3.60 -12.60 -11.41
C MET A 139 -2.44 -12.52 -12.42
N ASP A 140 -1.28 -13.04 -12.07
CA ASP A 140 -0.10 -13.07 -12.97
C ASP A 140 -0.28 -14.03 -14.14
N GLY A 141 -1.11 -15.06 -14.01
CA GLY A 141 -1.37 -16.05 -15.05
C GLY A 141 -2.44 -15.65 -16.08
N ARG A 142 -3.03 -14.46 -15.98
CA ARG A 142 -4.05 -14.00 -16.92
C ARG A 142 -3.48 -13.48 -18.22
#